data_d4cd8e06b5539c9f9053ac3a342872ff
#
_entry.id   d4cd8e06b5539c9f9053ac3a342872ff
#
_cell.length_a   1.000
_cell.length_b   1.000
_cell.length_c   1.000
_cell.angle_alpha   90.00
_cell.angle_beta   90.00
_cell.angle_gamma   90.00
#
_symmetry.space_group_name_H-M   'P 1'
#
loop_
_entity.id
_entity.type
_entity.pdbx_description
1 polymer ?
#
loop_
_entity_poly.entity_id
_entity_poly.type
_entity_poly.pdbx_seq_one_letter_code
_entity_poly.pdbx_strand_id
1 'polypeptide(L)'
;MEKLYGSLQNEECKIDSITQSWAVISGVGDNDKKYISMESLENHLIDKENGIIKLLDPPFNQSSLEPGYIKAYLPGTRENGGQYTHAAVWVIIAEALLGFGDKAGELFRMINPIEHARTKEAANKYKVEPYVIAADVYGQANLAGRGGWTWYTGSSSWFYEAGLRYILGLKIEKEELTIQPCIPNDWEDYSIKYKHGKSIYNIKVTKKGVNSFKLNGKEIEEKKIKLSPNGGGYQLDVTI
;
A
#
# COMPACT_ATOMS: atom_id res chain seq x y z
N MET A 1 6.06 -8.54 -35.72
CA MET A 1 4.99 -8.25 -34.74
C MET A 1 5.67 -8.02 -33.41
N GLU A 2 5.62 -6.82 -32.86
CA GLU A 2 6.16 -6.56 -31.54
C GLU A 2 5.43 -7.44 -30.51
N LYS A 3 6.18 -8.14 -29.68
CA LYS A 3 5.60 -8.91 -28.56
C LYS A 3 5.31 -7.94 -27.41
N LEU A 4 4.05 -7.85 -27.02
CA LEU A 4 3.62 -7.00 -25.89
C LEU A 4 3.89 -7.72 -24.56
N TYR A 5 4.42 -7.02 -23.57
CA TYR A 5 4.46 -7.49 -22.18
C TYR A 5 3.14 -7.14 -21.47
N GLY A 6 2.77 -7.88 -20.44
CA GLY A 6 1.54 -7.63 -19.68
C GLY A 6 0.27 -7.87 -20.49
N SER A 7 0.27 -8.83 -21.40
CA SER A 7 -0.84 -9.17 -22.27
C SER A 7 -1.35 -10.59 -22.02
N LEU A 8 -2.66 -10.76 -21.97
CA LEU A 8 -3.31 -12.10 -21.89
C LEU A 8 -2.94 -13.03 -23.05
N GLN A 9 -2.41 -12.50 -24.16
CA GLN A 9 -1.92 -13.29 -25.30
C GLN A 9 -0.56 -13.93 -25.04
N ASN A 10 0.15 -13.51 -24.00
CA ASN A 10 1.44 -14.09 -23.62
C ASN A 10 1.25 -15.40 -22.84
N GLU A 11 2.27 -16.25 -22.87
CA GLU A 11 2.33 -17.42 -21.98
C GLU A 11 2.82 -17.03 -20.58
N GLU A 12 3.74 -16.07 -20.49
CA GLU A 12 4.35 -15.51 -19.28
C GLU A 12 4.13 -14.01 -19.21
N CYS A 13 4.16 -13.45 -18.03
CA CYS A 13 3.89 -12.03 -17.75
C CYS A 13 2.58 -11.55 -18.41
N LYS A 14 1.47 -12.21 -18.08
CA LYS A 14 0.15 -11.81 -18.57
C LYS A 14 -0.38 -10.57 -17.91
N ILE A 15 0.04 -10.34 -16.67
CA ILE A 15 -0.34 -9.20 -15.85
C ILE A 15 0.83 -8.80 -14.93
N ASP A 16 0.97 -7.52 -14.64
CA ASP A 16 1.89 -6.99 -13.63
C ASP A 16 1.19 -5.97 -12.71
N SER A 17 1.64 -5.90 -11.46
CA SER A 17 1.01 -5.07 -10.43
C SER A 17 1.30 -3.58 -10.59
N ILE A 18 2.43 -3.22 -11.21
CA ILE A 18 2.81 -1.81 -11.40
C ILE A 18 1.85 -1.15 -12.38
N THR A 19 1.64 -1.76 -13.54
CA THR A 19 0.73 -1.22 -14.57
C THR A 19 -0.67 -1.05 -14.01
N GLN A 20 -1.19 -2.06 -13.28
CA GLN A 20 -2.53 -2.01 -12.72
C GLN A 20 -2.66 -0.90 -11.65
N SER A 21 -1.76 -0.86 -10.67
CA SER A 21 -1.82 0.14 -9.59
C SER A 21 -1.59 1.57 -10.10
N TRP A 22 -0.67 1.75 -11.04
CA TRP A 22 -0.39 3.07 -11.61
C TRP A 22 -1.47 3.56 -12.59
N ALA A 23 -2.31 2.70 -13.14
CA ALA A 23 -3.52 3.12 -13.83
C ALA A 23 -4.45 3.94 -12.90
N VAL A 24 -4.42 3.65 -11.60
CA VAL A 24 -5.16 4.40 -10.56
C VAL A 24 -4.35 5.60 -10.06
N ILE A 25 -3.11 5.37 -9.62
CA ILE A 25 -2.27 6.37 -8.93
C ILE A 25 -1.99 7.58 -9.83
N SER A 26 -1.74 7.37 -11.11
CA SER A 26 -1.47 8.45 -12.07
C SER A 26 -2.68 9.33 -12.38
N GLY A 27 -3.89 8.83 -12.12
CA GLY A 27 -5.13 9.53 -12.45
C GLY A 27 -5.47 9.57 -13.96
N VAL A 28 -4.62 9.03 -14.82
CA VAL A 28 -4.75 9.13 -16.29
C VAL A 28 -5.80 8.16 -16.86
N GLY A 29 -6.03 7.02 -16.19
CA GLY A 29 -6.94 5.99 -16.69
C GLY A 29 -8.42 6.42 -16.63
N ASP A 30 -9.23 5.88 -17.55
CA ASP A 30 -10.69 5.87 -17.49
C ASP A 30 -11.15 5.21 -16.16
N ASN A 31 -12.19 5.75 -15.53
CA ASN A 31 -12.64 5.25 -14.23
C ASN A 31 -13.01 3.77 -14.28
N ASP A 32 -13.76 3.34 -15.29
CA ASP A 32 -14.16 1.92 -15.42
C ASP A 32 -12.94 1.00 -15.56
N LYS A 33 -11.93 1.43 -16.32
CA LYS A 33 -10.69 0.68 -16.49
C LYS A 33 -9.85 0.58 -15.22
N LYS A 34 -9.87 1.60 -14.35
CA LYS A 34 -9.20 1.55 -13.05
C LYS A 34 -9.78 0.44 -12.16
N TYR A 35 -11.11 0.32 -12.09
CA TYR A 35 -11.75 -0.76 -11.33
C TYR A 35 -11.44 -2.13 -11.91
N ILE A 36 -11.56 -2.30 -13.23
CA ILE A 36 -11.24 -3.55 -13.93
C ILE A 36 -9.78 -3.95 -13.70
N SER A 37 -8.85 -2.99 -13.74
CA SER A 37 -7.42 -3.27 -13.53
C SER A 37 -7.15 -3.77 -12.11
N MET A 38 -7.76 -3.17 -11.09
CA MET A 38 -7.58 -3.61 -9.70
C MET A 38 -8.27 -4.94 -9.42
N GLU A 39 -9.44 -5.21 -9.99
CA GLU A 39 -10.11 -6.51 -9.94
C GLU A 39 -9.25 -7.61 -10.58
N SER A 40 -8.67 -7.34 -11.75
CA SER A 40 -7.76 -8.27 -12.42
C SER A 40 -6.50 -8.54 -11.58
N LEU A 41 -5.93 -7.50 -10.96
CA LEU A 41 -4.80 -7.62 -10.04
C LEU A 41 -5.17 -8.49 -8.84
N GLU A 42 -6.32 -8.27 -8.22
CA GLU A 42 -6.78 -9.05 -7.07
C GLU A 42 -6.88 -10.54 -7.41
N ASN A 43 -7.47 -10.86 -8.55
CA ASN A 43 -7.72 -12.24 -8.98
C ASN A 43 -6.44 -12.99 -9.36
N HIS A 44 -5.40 -12.31 -9.81
CA HIS A 44 -4.21 -12.96 -10.35
C HIS A 44 -2.93 -12.77 -9.53
N LEU A 45 -2.81 -11.67 -8.82
CA LEU A 45 -1.55 -11.29 -8.18
C LEU A 45 -1.58 -11.35 -6.64
N ILE A 46 -2.75 -11.41 -6.00
CA ILE A 46 -2.84 -11.54 -4.54
C ILE A 46 -2.86 -13.00 -4.14
N ASP A 47 -1.78 -13.45 -3.51
CA ASP A 47 -1.64 -14.78 -2.92
C ASP A 47 -1.86 -14.70 -1.41
N LYS A 48 -3.12 -14.89 -0.99
CA LYS A 48 -3.52 -14.80 0.42
C LYS A 48 -2.93 -15.93 1.28
N GLU A 49 -2.68 -17.11 0.70
CA GLU A 49 -2.11 -18.26 1.42
C GLU A 49 -0.68 -17.99 1.86
N ASN A 50 0.11 -17.36 1.00
CA ASN A 50 1.49 -17.02 1.28
C ASN A 50 1.69 -15.59 1.82
N GLY A 51 0.62 -14.78 1.83
CA GLY A 51 0.64 -13.40 2.32
C GLY A 51 1.48 -12.48 1.45
N ILE A 52 1.41 -12.62 0.12
CA ILE A 52 2.20 -11.83 -0.84
C ILE A 52 1.33 -11.21 -1.93
N ILE A 53 1.81 -10.11 -2.47
CA ILE A 53 1.30 -9.48 -3.71
C ILE A 53 2.38 -9.64 -4.75
N LYS A 54 2.15 -10.52 -5.72
CA LYS A 54 3.13 -10.81 -6.79
C LYS A 54 3.37 -9.58 -7.67
N LEU A 55 4.59 -9.41 -8.14
CA LEU A 55 4.88 -8.35 -9.11
C LEU A 55 4.25 -8.64 -10.47
N LEU A 56 4.37 -9.86 -10.96
CA LEU A 56 3.81 -10.32 -12.25
C LEU A 56 3.43 -11.80 -12.19
N ASP A 57 2.55 -12.22 -13.09
CA ASP A 57 2.12 -13.61 -13.21
C ASP A 57 1.75 -13.96 -14.68
N PRO A 58 2.07 -15.16 -15.17
CA PRO A 58 3.07 -16.10 -14.69
C PRO A 58 4.50 -15.54 -14.78
N PRO A 59 5.44 -16.00 -13.94
CA PRO A 59 6.82 -15.55 -14.01
C PRO A 59 7.52 -16.00 -15.30
N PHE A 60 8.56 -15.26 -15.70
CA PHE A 60 9.41 -15.62 -16.84
C PHE A 60 10.24 -16.88 -16.53
N ASN A 61 10.22 -17.85 -17.44
CA ASN A 61 10.97 -19.10 -17.32
C ASN A 61 11.43 -19.63 -18.69
N GLN A 62 10.49 -19.99 -19.56
CA GLN A 62 10.76 -20.72 -20.80
C GLN A 62 10.36 -19.97 -22.07
N SER A 63 9.52 -18.95 -21.98
CA SER A 63 9.07 -18.22 -23.16
C SER A 63 10.21 -17.52 -23.88
N SER A 64 9.97 -17.22 -25.16
CA SER A 64 10.90 -16.46 -26.01
C SER A 64 10.92 -14.95 -25.68
N LEU A 65 10.20 -14.50 -24.64
CA LEU A 65 10.26 -13.12 -24.16
C LEU A 65 11.58 -12.87 -23.48
N GLU A 66 12.17 -11.72 -23.78
CA GLU A 66 13.46 -11.28 -23.21
C GLU A 66 13.27 -10.02 -22.37
N PRO A 67 12.83 -10.16 -21.08
CA PRO A 67 12.63 -9.03 -20.16
C PRO A 67 13.95 -8.49 -19.58
N GLY A 68 15.08 -8.85 -20.13
CA GLY A 68 16.39 -8.48 -19.62
C GLY A 68 16.75 -9.28 -18.36
N TYR A 69 17.31 -8.59 -17.36
CA TYR A 69 17.83 -9.25 -16.14
C TYR A 69 16.77 -9.96 -15.30
N ILE A 70 15.50 -9.62 -15.46
CA ILE A 70 14.38 -10.21 -14.68
C ILE A 70 14.35 -11.74 -14.90
N LYS A 71 14.56 -12.20 -16.12
CA LYS A 71 14.57 -13.64 -16.46
C LYS A 71 15.74 -14.41 -15.83
N ALA A 72 16.78 -13.73 -15.34
CA ALA A 72 17.87 -14.36 -14.61
C ALA A 72 17.51 -14.78 -13.20
N TYR A 73 16.45 -14.22 -12.62
CA TYR A 73 15.91 -14.70 -11.36
C TYR A 73 15.03 -15.93 -11.55
N LEU A 74 15.12 -16.86 -10.61
CA LEU A 74 14.22 -18.01 -10.58
C LEU A 74 12.77 -17.56 -10.47
N PRO A 75 11.81 -18.27 -11.13
CA PRO A 75 10.38 -18.01 -10.97
C PRO A 75 9.95 -17.89 -9.51
N GLY A 76 9.20 -16.83 -9.18
CA GLY A 76 8.77 -16.52 -7.82
C GLY A 76 9.82 -15.80 -6.97
N THR A 77 10.92 -15.32 -7.55
CA THR A 77 11.99 -14.63 -6.82
C THR A 77 12.13 -13.20 -7.31
N ARG A 78 12.19 -12.25 -6.38
CA ARG A 78 12.33 -10.81 -6.66
C ARG A 78 11.34 -10.35 -7.72
N GLU A 79 11.82 -9.62 -8.75
CA GLU A 79 10.99 -9.07 -9.84
C GLU A 79 10.40 -10.16 -10.73
N ASN A 80 10.88 -11.40 -10.67
CA ASN A 80 10.35 -12.48 -11.48
C ASN A 80 9.20 -13.24 -10.79
N GLY A 81 8.11 -12.55 -10.49
CA GLY A 81 6.89 -13.16 -9.94
C GLY A 81 6.90 -13.36 -8.42
N GLY A 82 7.93 -12.89 -7.69
CA GLY A 82 7.86 -12.72 -6.25
C GLY A 82 7.09 -11.45 -5.87
N GLN A 83 6.93 -11.17 -4.57
CA GLN A 83 6.52 -9.86 -4.13
C GLN A 83 7.71 -8.90 -4.22
N TYR A 84 7.63 -7.92 -5.09
CA TYR A 84 8.48 -6.73 -5.05
C TYR A 84 7.75 -5.70 -4.18
N THR A 85 8.23 -5.51 -2.95
CA THR A 85 7.43 -4.82 -1.92
C THR A 85 7.09 -3.37 -2.26
N HIS A 86 7.92 -2.67 -3.01
CA HIS A 86 7.58 -1.35 -3.54
C HIS A 86 6.26 -1.37 -4.34
N ALA A 87 6.18 -2.28 -5.31
CA ALA A 87 4.99 -2.44 -6.14
C ALA A 87 3.78 -2.92 -5.32
N ALA A 88 3.99 -3.82 -4.35
CA ALA A 88 2.95 -4.28 -3.44
C ALA A 88 2.33 -3.13 -2.63
N VAL A 89 3.16 -2.18 -2.19
CA VAL A 89 2.66 -0.98 -1.48
C VAL A 89 1.85 -0.07 -2.42
N TRP A 90 2.23 0.06 -3.68
CA TRP A 90 1.44 0.84 -4.65
C TRP A 90 0.05 0.23 -4.89
N VAL A 91 -0.10 -1.08 -4.78
CA VAL A 91 -1.41 -1.74 -4.82
C VAL A 91 -2.30 -1.25 -3.67
N ILE A 92 -1.75 -1.20 -2.44
CA ILE A 92 -2.47 -0.68 -1.26
C ILE A 92 -2.90 0.77 -1.46
N ILE A 93 -2.01 1.60 -2.00
CA ILE A 93 -2.30 3.01 -2.30
C ILE A 93 -3.41 3.12 -3.34
N ALA A 94 -3.38 2.30 -4.39
CA ALA A 94 -4.41 2.28 -5.42
C ALA A 94 -5.79 1.90 -4.86
N GLU A 95 -5.87 0.87 -4.00
CA GLU A 95 -7.11 0.48 -3.32
C GLU A 95 -7.65 1.62 -2.45
N ALA A 96 -6.78 2.28 -1.68
CA ALA A 96 -7.18 3.41 -0.85
C ALA A 96 -7.66 4.61 -1.69
N LEU A 97 -7.04 4.89 -2.83
CA LEU A 97 -7.46 5.96 -3.75
C LEU A 97 -8.82 5.68 -4.41
N LEU A 98 -9.18 4.40 -4.60
CA LEU A 98 -10.49 3.99 -5.08
C LEU A 98 -11.56 3.95 -3.97
N GLY A 99 -11.18 4.20 -2.70
CA GLY A 99 -12.10 4.20 -1.56
C GLY A 99 -12.34 2.83 -0.94
N PHE A 100 -11.56 1.81 -1.30
CA PHE A 100 -11.70 0.44 -0.79
C PHE A 100 -10.92 0.25 0.53
N GLY A 101 -11.41 0.90 1.61
CA GLY A 101 -10.72 0.91 2.91
C GLY A 101 -10.50 -0.47 3.53
N ASP A 102 -11.47 -1.37 3.43
CA ASP A 102 -11.35 -2.74 3.92
C ASP A 102 -10.23 -3.49 3.19
N LYS A 103 -10.17 -3.36 1.86
CA LYS A 103 -9.16 -3.99 1.04
C LYS A 103 -7.77 -3.41 1.30
N ALA A 104 -7.65 -2.08 1.31
CA ALA A 104 -6.39 -1.41 1.61
C ALA A 104 -5.85 -1.82 3.00
N GLY A 105 -6.71 -1.88 4.01
CA GLY A 105 -6.36 -2.33 5.35
C GLY A 105 -5.99 -3.82 5.42
N GLU A 106 -6.70 -4.69 4.69
CA GLU A 106 -6.39 -6.12 4.56
C GLU A 106 -4.98 -6.31 3.97
N LEU A 107 -4.70 -5.68 2.82
CA LEU A 107 -3.43 -5.80 2.12
C LEU A 107 -2.28 -5.17 2.90
N PHE A 108 -2.52 -4.04 3.57
CA PHE A 108 -1.53 -3.42 4.45
C PHE A 108 -1.13 -4.36 5.59
N ARG A 109 -2.10 -5.01 6.24
CA ARG A 109 -1.81 -6.03 7.27
C ARG A 109 -1.09 -7.24 6.68
N MET A 110 -1.55 -7.72 5.52
CA MET A 110 -1.02 -8.92 4.87
C MET A 110 0.49 -8.82 4.60
N ILE A 111 1.00 -7.67 4.13
CA ILE A 111 2.44 -7.50 3.83
C ILE A 111 3.24 -6.87 4.99
N ASN A 112 2.61 -6.65 6.15
CA ASN A 112 3.28 -6.07 7.31
C ASN A 112 4.22 -7.11 7.96
N PRO A 113 5.50 -6.79 8.18
CA PRO A 113 6.45 -7.71 8.81
C PRO A 113 6.04 -8.16 10.22
N ILE A 114 5.29 -7.33 10.96
CA ILE A 114 4.77 -7.68 12.28
C ILE A 114 3.78 -8.85 12.17
N GLU A 115 2.89 -8.85 11.17
CA GLU A 115 1.94 -9.94 10.94
C GLU A 115 2.66 -11.23 10.49
N HIS A 116 3.66 -11.10 9.63
CA HIS A 116 4.50 -12.21 9.19
C HIS A 116 5.32 -12.84 10.34
N ALA A 117 5.46 -12.17 11.46
CA ALA A 117 6.20 -12.65 12.63
C ALA A 117 5.32 -12.84 13.88
N ARG A 118 3.99 -12.78 13.75
CA ARG A 118 3.05 -12.83 14.90
C ARG A 118 3.06 -14.16 15.63
N THR A 119 3.28 -15.27 14.92
CA THR A 119 3.43 -16.61 15.50
C THR A 119 4.80 -17.18 15.21
N LYS A 120 5.22 -18.20 15.98
CA LYS A 120 6.49 -18.88 15.75
C LYS A 120 6.57 -19.52 14.37
N GLU A 121 5.46 -20.07 13.88
CA GLU A 121 5.34 -20.67 12.55
C GLU A 121 5.49 -19.62 11.46
N ALA A 122 4.79 -18.49 11.58
CA ALA A 122 4.88 -17.37 10.66
C ALA A 122 6.31 -16.78 10.64
N ALA A 123 6.92 -16.56 11.80
CA ALA A 123 8.30 -16.09 11.92
C ALA A 123 9.31 -17.06 11.30
N ASN A 124 9.12 -18.38 11.49
CA ASN A 124 9.95 -19.41 10.89
C ASN A 124 9.81 -19.49 9.36
N LYS A 125 8.65 -19.12 8.81
CA LYS A 125 8.40 -19.01 7.38
C LYS A 125 9.03 -17.73 6.82
N TYR A 126 8.77 -16.57 7.45
CA TYR A 126 9.21 -15.27 6.99
C TYR A 126 10.73 -15.07 7.12
N LYS A 127 11.34 -15.47 8.22
CA LYS A 127 12.80 -15.45 8.49
C LYS A 127 13.46 -14.08 8.34
N VAL A 128 12.73 -13.02 8.58
CA VAL A 128 13.20 -11.63 8.56
C VAL A 128 12.84 -10.98 9.88
N GLU A 129 13.54 -9.94 10.26
CA GLU A 129 13.27 -9.18 11.46
C GLU A 129 11.86 -8.57 11.43
N PRO A 130 11.05 -8.70 12.50
CA PRO A 130 9.65 -8.27 12.51
C PRO A 130 9.44 -6.75 12.50
N TYR A 131 10.52 -5.99 12.52
CA TYR A 131 10.51 -4.51 12.50
C TYR A 131 11.18 -3.93 11.24
N VAL A 132 11.46 -4.76 10.24
CA VAL A 132 12.10 -4.36 8.99
C VAL A 132 11.22 -4.73 7.81
N ILE A 133 11.06 -3.83 6.86
CA ILE A 133 10.40 -4.14 5.58
C ILE A 133 11.39 -4.89 4.69
N ALA A 134 11.01 -6.09 4.24
CA ALA A 134 11.76 -6.79 3.20
C ALA A 134 11.50 -6.12 1.83
N ALA A 135 12.55 -5.94 1.03
CA ALA A 135 12.43 -5.41 -0.32
C ALA A 135 11.67 -6.37 -1.24
N ASP A 136 11.79 -7.66 -0.97
CA ASP A 136 11.11 -8.73 -1.68
C ASP A 136 10.70 -9.86 -0.73
N VAL A 137 9.63 -10.57 -1.08
CA VAL A 137 9.18 -11.80 -0.42
C VAL A 137 8.99 -12.87 -1.51
N TYR A 138 9.52 -14.06 -1.26
CA TYR A 138 9.52 -15.11 -2.28
C TYR A 138 8.13 -15.70 -2.49
N GLY A 139 7.77 -15.89 -3.76
CA GLY A 139 6.60 -16.65 -4.23
C GLY A 139 6.96 -18.03 -4.77
N GLN A 140 8.24 -18.43 -4.75
CA GLN A 140 8.70 -19.74 -5.19
C GLN A 140 8.18 -20.82 -4.25
N ALA A 141 7.61 -21.92 -4.78
CA ALA A 141 6.87 -22.94 -4.03
C ALA A 141 7.52 -23.39 -2.70
N ASN A 142 8.83 -23.68 -2.68
CA ASN A 142 9.54 -24.16 -1.51
C ASN A 142 9.96 -23.05 -0.53
N LEU A 143 9.82 -21.78 -0.92
CA LEU A 143 10.26 -20.60 -0.18
C LEU A 143 9.15 -19.54 -0.06
N ALA A 144 7.94 -19.86 -0.51
CA ALA A 144 6.82 -18.90 -0.54
C ALA A 144 6.56 -18.30 0.86
N GLY A 145 6.47 -16.97 0.91
CA GLY A 145 6.33 -16.23 2.14
C GLY A 145 7.61 -15.94 2.91
N ARG A 146 8.78 -16.39 2.41
CA ARG A 146 10.08 -16.06 3.01
C ARG A 146 10.53 -14.67 2.52
N GLY A 147 10.90 -13.78 3.44
CA GLY A 147 11.51 -12.49 3.12
C GLY A 147 12.92 -12.64 2.55
N GLY A 148 13.23 -11.78 1.59
CA GLY A 148 14.54 -11.71 0.93
C GLY A 148 15.40 -10.57 1.48
N TRP A 149 15.75 -9.61 0.60
CA TRP A 149 16.61 -8.48 0.94
C TRP A 149 15.97 -7.52 1.94
N THR A 150 16.72 -7.11 2.96
CA THR A 150 16.26 -6.20 4.02
C THR A 150 17.17 -5.01 4.21
N TRP A 151 16.73 -4.01 5.00
CA TRP A 151 17.41 -2.79 5.41
C TRP A 151 17.60 -1.73 4.31
N TYR A 152 18.03 -2.08 3.13
CA TYR A 152 18.29 -1.14 2.04
C TYR A 152 17.14 -1.18 1.03
N THR A 153 15.98 -0.62 1.39
CA THR A 153 14.82 -0.55 0.51
C THR A 153 14.01 0.72 0.72
N GLY A 154 13.67 1.38 -0.37
CA GLY A 154 12.73 2.52 -0.37
C GLY A 154 11.28 2.10 -0.11
N SER A 155 10.96 0.81 -0.14
CA SER A 155 9.61 0.31 0.14
C SER A 155 9.15 0.61 1.56
N SER A 156 10.06 0.76 2.53
CA SER A 156 9.72 1.15 3.90
C SER A 156 9.11 2.55 3.99
N SER A 157 9.65 3.51 3.25
CA SER A 157 9.09 4.86 3.17
C SER A 157 7.70 4.85 2.53
N TRP A 158 7.55 4.11 1.42
CA TRP A 158 6.26 3.95 0.75
C TRP A 158 5.23 3.24 1.62
N PHE A 159 5.64 2.24 2.41
CA PHE A 159 4.74 1.55 3.34
C PHE A 159 4.26 2.49 4.46
N TYR A 160 5.16 3.31 5.00
CA TYR A 160 4.81 4.35 5.95
C TYR A 160 3.83 5.37 5.35
N GLU A 161 4.11 5.85 4.13
CA GLU A 161 3.23 6.78 3.40
C GLU A 161 1.86 6.15 3.10
N ALA A 162 1.79 4.87 2.71
CA ALA A 162 0.53 4.17 2.48
C ALA A 162 -0.34 4.17 3.74
N GLY A 163 0.24 3.86 4.89
CA GLY A 163 -0.48 3.90 6.17
C GLY A 163 -0.91 5.30 6.56
N LEU A 164 0.02 6.25 6.55
CA LEU A 164 -0.24 7.58 7.09
C LEU A 164 -1.08 8.46 6.15
N ARG A 165 -0.70 8.55 4.86
CA ARG A 165 -1.37 9.46 3.91
C ARG A 165 -2.62 8.88 3.28
N TYR A 166 -2.66 7.56 3.02
CA TYR A 166 -3.73 6.98 2.23
C TYR A 166 -4.75 6.23 3.08
N ILE A 167 -4.32 5.47 4.11
CA ILE A 167 -5.25 4.80 5.02
C ILE A 167 -5.74 5.75 6.11
N LEU A 168 -4.82 6.33 6.92
CA LEU A 168 -5.19 7.30 7.97
C LEU A 168 -5.55 8.68 7.42
N GLY A 169 -5.18 8.98 6.18
CA GLY A 169 -5.58 10.18 5.47
C GLY A 169 -4.91 11.48 5.92
N LEU A 170 -3.82 11.43 6.68
CA LEU A 170 -3.08 12.63 7.07
C LEU A 170 -2.27 13.16 5.89
N LYS A 171 -2.71 14.25 5.30
CA LYS A 171 -2.03 14.91 4.18
C LYS A 171 -1.57 16.30 4.57
N ILE A 172 -0.31 16.60 4.26
CA ILE A 172 0.28 17.91 4.50
C ILE A 172 0.90 18.39 3.20
N GLU A 173 0.38 19.50 2.69
CA GLU A 173 0.84 20.12 1.46
C GLU A 173 0.96 21.63 1.66
N LYS A 174 2.14 22.19 1.40
CA LYS A 174 2.39 23.65 1.53
C LYS A 174 1.95 24.22 2.89
N GLU A 175 2.23 23.52 4.00
CA GLU A 175 1.82 23.88 5.35
C GLU A 175 0.30 23.82 5.61
N GLU A 176 -0.48 23.23 4.73
CA GLU A 176 -1.89 22.94 4.94
C GLU A 176 -2.07 21.46 5.30
N LEU A 177 -2.82 21.19 6.37
CA LEU A 177 -3.16 19.85 6.83
C LEU A 177 -4.61 19.55 6.45
N THR A 178 -4.80 18.38 5.86
CA THR A 178 -6.13 17.78 5.60
C THR A 178 -6.18 16.36 6.16
N ILE A 179 -7.39 15.89 6.46
CA ILE A 179 -7.64 14.52 6.91
C ILE A 179 -8.68 13.90 5.97
N GLN A 180 -8.25 12.90 5.20
CA GLN A 180 -9.08 12.18 4.22
C GLN A 180 -8.88 10.67 4.36
N PRO A 181 -9.48 10.05 5.39
CA PRO A 181 -9.25 8.64 5.70
C PRO A 181 -9.89 7.69 4.69
N CYS A 182 -9.23 6.56 4.47
CA CYS A 182 -9.78 5.40 3.82
C CYS A 182 -9.55 4.17 4.70
N ILE A 183 -10.18 4.17 5.89
CA ILE A 183 -10.00 3.15 6.93
C ILE A 183 -10.95 1.97 6.74
N PRO A 184 -10.60 0.78 7.26
CA PRO A 184 -11.48 -0.38 7.31
C PRO A 184 -12.83 -0.08 8.01
N ASN A 185 -13.87 -0.81 7.63
CA ASN A 185 -15.21 -0.60 8.16
C ASN A 185 -15.35 -0.97 9.63
N ASP A 186 -14.51 -1.84 10.14
CA ASP A 186 -14.47 -2.27 11.54
C ASP A 186 -13.75 -1.26 12.47
N TRP A 187 -13.12 -0.22 11.93
CA TRP A 187 -12.52 0.85 12.74
C TRP A 187 -13.56 1.90 13.11
N GLU A 188 -13.70 2.16 14.40
CA GLU A 188 -14.65 3.18 14.91
C GLU A 188 -14.01 4.55 15.02
N ASP A 189 -12.79 4.61 15.53
CA ASP A 189 -12.00 5.84 15.68
C ASP A 189 -10.50 5.57 15.69
N TYR A 190 -9.73 6.64 15.55
CA TYR A 190 -8.28 6.65 15.80
C TYR A 190 -7.82 8.06 16.15
N SER A 191 -6.59 8.16 16.68
CA SER A 191 -5.98 9.45 17.01
C SER A 191 -4.57 9.56 16.48
N ILE A 192 -4.20 10.76 16.04
CA ILE A 192 -2.85 11.10 15.60
C ILE A 192 -2.36 12.29 16.44
N LYS A 193 -1.16 12.18 16.99
CA LYS A 193 -0.45 13.31 17.57
C LYS A 193 0.62 13.78 16.60
N TYR A 194 0.38 14.93 15.97
CA TYR A 194 1.29 15.50 14.98
C TYR A 194 2.02 16.71 15.57
N LYS A 195 3.34 16.74 15.41
CA LYS A 195 4.19 17.87 15.83
C LYS A 195 4.66 18.66 14.62
N HIS A 196 4.37 19.96 14.59
CA HIS A 196 4.85 20.87 13.58
C HIS A 196 5.60 22.05 14.23
N GLY A 197 6.91 22.09 14.07
CA GLY A 197 7.76 23.05 14.79
C GLY A 197 7.63 22.88 16.32
N LYS A 198 7.15 23.92 16.98
CA LYS A 198 6.86 23.91 18.44
C LYS A 198 5.39 23.59 18.75
N SER A 199 4.54 23.45 17.75
CA SER A 199 3.10 23.19 17.90
C SER A 199 2.78 21.71 17.93
N ILE A 200 1.71 21.34 18.65
CA ILE A 200 1.20 19.97 18.75
C ILE A 200 -0.26 19.97 18.30
N TYR A 201 -0.57 19.14 17.33
CA TYR A 201 -1.92 18.88 16.85
C TYR A 201 -2.37 17.51 17.35
N ASN A 202 -3.38 17.48 18.20
CA ASN A 202 -4.06 16.26 18.61
C ASN A 202 -5.26 16.07 17.69
N ILE A 203 -5.19 15.08 16.84
CA ILE A 203 -6.19 14.82 15.81
C ILE A 203 -6.96 13.59 16.24
N LYS A 204 -8.28 13.70 16.35
CA LYS A 204 -9.19 12.57 16.58
C LYS A 204 -10.09 12.43 15.38
N VAL A 205 -10.14 11.23 14.82
CA VAL A 205 -11.04 10.88 13.72
C VAL A 205 -12.04 9.86 14.22
N THR A 206 -13.34 10.10 13.97
CA THR A 206 -14.45 9.24 14.38
C THR A 206 -15.30 8.90 13.17
N LYS A 207 -15.65 7.64 12.98
CA LYS A 207 -16.41 7.14 11.81
C LYS A 207 -17.92 7.29 11.96
N LYS A 208 -18.44 7.58 13.14
CA LYS A 208 -19.87 7.67 13.40
C LYS A 208 -20.30 9.10 13.64
N GLY A 209 -21.32 9.57 12.92
CA GLY A 209 -21.90 10.88 13.13
C GLY A 209 -22.12 11.68 11.86
N VAL A 210 -22.37 12.95 12.01
CA VAL A 210 -22.47 13.89 10.89
C VAL A 210 -21.08 14.37 10.53
N ASN A 211 -20.73 14.29 9.26
CA ASN A 211 -19.44 14.74 8.75
C ASN A 211 -19.11 16.14 9.24
N SER A 212 -18.02 16.28 9.97
CA SER A 212 -17.57 17.56 10.51
C SER A 212 -16.04 17.64 10.57
N PHE A 213 -15.54 18.86 10.55
CA PHE A 213 -14.10 19.14 10.66
C PHE A 213 -13.92 20.35 11.58
N LYS A 214 -13.50 20.13 12.84
CA LYS A 214 -13.47 21.15 13.87
C LYS A 214 -12.08 21.38 14.42
N LEU A 215 -11.62 22.63 14.41
CA LEU A 215 -10.38 23.04 15.07
C LEU A 215 -10.72 23.79 16.38
N ASN A 216 -10.25 23.28 17.51
CA ASN A 216 -10.54 23.83 18.83
C ASN A 216 -12.05 24.07 19.07
N GLY A 217 -12.87 23.14 18.61
CA GLY A 217 -14.33 23.18 18.72
C GLY A 217 -15.06 24.03 17.67
N LYS A 218 -14.35 24.77 16.82
CA LYS A 218 -14.94 25.59 15.76
C LYS A 218 -14.94 24.83 14.43
N GLU A 219 -16.08 24.82 13.73
CA GLU A 219 -16.22 24.21 12.41
C GLU A 219 -15.35 24.92 11.39
N ILE A 220 -14.69 24.13 10.53
CA ILE A 220 -13.86 24.57 9.40
C ILE A 220 -14.47 24.02 8.11
N GLU A 221 -15.16 24.86 7.36
CA GLU A 221 -15.88 24.47 6.14
C GLU A 221 -14.96 23.94 5.05
N GLU A 222 -13.77 24.52 4.88
CA GLU A 222 -12.79 24.12 3.88
C GLU A 222 -12.16 22.74 4.17
N LYS A 223 -12.39 22.14 5.35
CA LYS A 223 -11.81 20.84 5.77
C LYS A 223 -10.29 20.79 5.69
N LYS A 224 -9.63 21.93 5.80
CA LYS A 224 -8.16 22.08 5.84
C LYS A 224 -7.76 23.18 6.82
N ILE A 225 -6.61 23.03 7.43
CA ILE A 225 -6.05 24.02 8.34
C ILE A 225 -4.62 24.37 7.97
N LYS A 226 -4.28 25.65 8.09
CA LYS A 226 -2.89 26.08 7.97
C LYS A 226 -2.14 25.75 9.28
N LEU A 227 -1.01 25.07 9.13
CA LEU A 227 -0.16 24.70 10.26
C LEU A 227 0.61 25.92 10.79
N SER A 228 0.72 26.05 12.11
CA SER A 228 1.52 27.06 12.76
C SER A 228 2.74 26.42 13.43
N PRO A 229 3.97 26.88 13.17
CA PRO A 229 5.16 26.34 13.82
C PRO A 229 5.46 27.00 15.18
N ASN A 230 4.73 28.05 15.56
CA ASN A 230 5.13 29.01 16.62
C ASN A 230 4.85 28.54 18.06
N GLY A 231 4.30 27.35 18.21
CA GLY A 231 3.89 26.79 19.49
C GLY A 231 2.37 26.87 19.70
N GLY A 232 1.90 26.04 20.61
CA GLY A 232 0.48 25.87 20.94
C GLY A 232 0.01 24.44 20.84
N GLY A 233 -1.10 24.17 21.53
CA GLY A 233 -1.86 22.93 21.46
C GLY A 233 -3.12 23.14 20.61
N TYR A 234 -3.32 22.30 19.62
CA TYR A 234 -4.49 22.35 18.75
C TYR A 234 -5.22 21.02 18.84
N GLN A 235 -6.55 21.09 18.99
CA GLN A 235 -7.43 19.94 18.95
C GLN A 235 -8.15 19.93 17.60
N LEU A 236 -7.97 18.88 16.81
CA LEU A 236 -8.67 18.67 15.54
C LEU A 236 -9.57 17.46 15.66
N ASP A 237 -10.88 17.68 15.61
CA ASP A 237 -11.89 16.64 15.64
C ASP A 237 -12.52 16.50 14.25
N VAL A 238 -12.41 15.30 13.69
CA VAL A 238 -12.90 14.96 12.35
C VAL A 238 -13.92 13.83 12.48
N THR A 239 -15.11 14.02 11.91
CA THR A 239 -16.11 12.97 11.80
C THR A 239 -16.34 12.66 10.32
N ILE A 240 -16.36 11.36 9.96
CA ILE A 240 -16.55 10.85 8.59
C ILE A 240 -17.69 9.87 8.51
#